data_d8d2b56f29a174976fa8c2d23a10adfe
#
_entry.id   d8d2b56f29a174976fa8c2d23a10adfe
#
_cell.length_a   1.000
_cell.length_b   1.000
_cell.length_c   1.000
_cell.angle_alpha   90.00
_cell.angle_beta   90.00
_cell.angle_gamma   90.00
#
_symmetry.space_group_name_H-M   'P 1'
#
loop_
_entity.id
_entity.type
_entity.pdbx_description
1 polymer ?
#
loop_
_entity_poly.entity_id
_entity_poly.type
_entity_poly.pdbx_seq_one_letter_code
_entity_poly.pdbx_strand_id
1 'polypeptide(L)'
;MKNIKNKIVRKKICYCRVSSIGQKEDLERQVNYMKKHYPTYEIIKDIASGLNFKRKGLNKIIKEAISGEIEEIVVAYKDRLSRFGYDLIELLVVEYSKGKITVLNKRK
;
A
#
# COMPACT_ATOMS: atom_id res chain seq x y z
N MET A 1 -4.47 22.05 -19.21
CA MET A 1 -4.76 21.77 -18.84
C MET A 1 -5.40 21.27 -18.77
N LYS A 2 -5.67 21.30 -18.87
CA LYS A 2 -6.19 21.01 -18.68
C LYS A 2 -6.99 20.49 -18.26
N ASN A 3 -7.30 20.24 -18.19
CA ASN A 3 -8.07 19.86 -17.87
C ASN A 3 -8.59 19.46 -17.08
N ILE A 4 -8.36 19.73 -16.69
CA ILE A 4 -9.16 19.77 -15.93
C ILE A 4 -10.28 18.94 -15.83
N LYS A 5 -10.88 18.81 -16.62
CA LYS A 5 -11.78 17.90 -16.63
C LYS A 5 -11.20 16.63 -16.52
N ASN A 6 -9.98 16.54 -16.51
CA ASN A 6 -9.36 15.34 -16.31
C ASN A 6 -9.42 14.97 -14.90
N LYS A 7 -10.34 14.18 -14.52
CA LYS A 7 -10.37 13.73 -13.21
C LYS A 7 -9.34 12.71 -13.03
N ILE A 8 -8.52 12.83 -12.03
CA ILE A 8 -7.56 11.82 -11.65
C ILE A 8 -8.35 10.71 -10.99
N VAL A 9 -8.26 9.52 -11.57
CA VAL A 9 -8.91 8.36 -10.96
C VAL A 9 -8.05 7.94 -9.79
N ARG A 10 -8.56 8.08 -8.61
CA ARG A 10 -7.82 7.76 -7.40
C ARG A 10 -7.96 6.29 -7.09
N LYS A 11 -6.89 5.69 -6.61
CA LYS A 11 -6.80 4.26 -6.44
C LYS A 11 -6.99 3.84 -5.00
N LYS A 12 -7.61 2.70 -4.83
CA LYS A 12 -7.72 2.04 -3.55
C LYS A 12 -6.94 0.76 -3.65
N ILE A 13 -5.96 0.58 -2.78
CA ILE A 13 -4.96 -0.47 -2.89
C ILE A 13 -4.88 -1.25 -1.60
N CYS A 14 -4.75 -2.58 -1.71
CA CYS A 14 -4.37 -3.41 -0.59
C CYS A 14 -2.92 -3.81 -0.81
N TYR A 15 -2.06 -3.53 0.16
CA TYR A 15 -0.65 -3.87 0.05
C TYR A 15 -0.32 -5.04 0.97
N CYS A 16 0.27 -6.08 0.40
CA CYS A 16 0.61 -7.30 1.12
C CYS A 16 2.10 -7.54 1.01
N ARG A 17 2.74 -7.97 2.08
CA ARG A 17 4.17 -8.20 2.07
C ARG A 17 4.57 -9.29 3.03
N VAL A 18 5.54 -10.10 2.61
CA VAL A 18 6.27 -10.99 3.50
C VAL A 18 7.76 -10.74 3.25
N SER A 19 8.59 -11.16 4.19
CA SER A 19 10.01 -10.83 4.14
C SER A 19 10.82 -11.75 3.24
N SER A 20 10.38 -12.98 3.03
CA SER A 20 11.15 -13.93 2.25
C SER A 20 10.23 -14.89 1.51
N ILE A 21 10.81 -15.57 0.51
CA ILE A 21 10.04 -16.52 -0.29
C ILE A 21 9.54 -17.69 0.56
N GLY A 22 10.22 -17.98 1.66
CA GLY A 22 9.76 -19.04 2.56
C GLY A 22 8.44 -18.74 3.23
N GLN A 23 7.97 -17.49 3.16
CA GLN A 23 6.70 -17.09 3.74
C GLN A 23 5.61 -16.92 2.69
N LYS A 24 5.79 -17.58 1.55
CA LYS A 24 4.87 -17.43 0.44
C LYS A 24 3.44 -17.77 0.81
N GLU A 25 3.24 -18.79 1.65
CA GLU A 25 1.89 -19.17 2.05
C GLU A 25 1.23 -18.08 2.88
N ASP A 26 2.02 -17.40 3.71
CA ASP A 26 1.49 -16.29 4.48
C ASP A 26 1.08 -15.14 3.56
N LEU A 27 1.88 -14.90 2.53
CA LEU A 27 1.53 -13.87 1.55
C LEU A 27 0.20 -14.22 0.87
N GLU A 28 0.02 -15.47 0.51
CA GLU A 28 -1.23 -15.90 -0.11
C GLU A 28 -2.43 -15.70 0.81
N ARG A 29 -2.23 -15.97 2.12
CA ARG A 29 -3.31 -15.73 3.07
C ARG A 29 -3.67 -14.25 3.15
N GLN A 30 -2.66 -13.37 3.14
CA GLN A 30 -2.92 -11.93 3.13
C GLN A 30 -3.70 -11.53 1.89
N VAL A 31 -3.29 -12.00 0.73
CA VAL A 31 -3.94 -11.66 -0.52
C VAL A 31 -5.39 -12.16 -0.53
N ASN A 32 -5.60 -13.40 -0.08
CA ASN A 32 -6.95 -13.94 -0.08
C ASN A 32 -7.87 -13.20 0.88
N TYR A 33 -7.33 -12.80 2.03
CA TYR A 33 -8.11 -11.99 2.96
C TYR A 33 -8.52 -10.67 2.32
N MET A 34 -7.58 -10.02 1.64
CA MET A 34 -7.86 -8.73 1.02
C MET A 34 -8.87 -8.87 -0.11
N LYS A 35 -8.74 -9.91 -0.92
CA LYS A 35 -9.71 -10.14 -1.99
C LYS A 35 -11.13 -10.35 -1.45
N LYS A 36 -11.22 -11.03 -0.32
CA LYS A 36 -12.51 -11.31 0.26
C LYS A 36 -13.16 -10.05 0.83
N HIS A 37 -12.38 -9.24 1.54
CA HIS A 37 -12.93 -8.10 2.25
C HIS A 37 -12.88 -6.78 1.49
N TYR A 38 -12.02 -6.71 0.46
CA TYR A 38 -11.84 -5.51 -0.36
C TYR A 38 -11.84 -5.89 -1.83
N PRO A 39 -12.95 -6.46 -2.33
CA PRO A 39 -12.94 -7.06 -3.67
C PRO A 39 -12.70 -6.10 -4.81
N THR A 40 -12.91 -4.79 -4.60
CA THR A 40 -12.69 -3.82 -5.67
C THR A 40 -11.34 -3.13 -5.59
N TYR A 41 -10.53 -3.46 -4.58
CA TYR A 41 -9.24 -2.81 -4.41
C TYR A 41 -8.17 -3.54 -5.24
N GLU A 42 -7.23 -2.77 -5.73
CA GLU A 42 -6.08 -3.36 -6.43
C GLU A 42 -5.17 -4.02 -5.40
N ILE A 43 -4.66 -5.21 -5.71
CA ILE A 43 -3.73 -5.91 -4.81
C ILE A 43 -2.31 -5.69 -5.32
N ILE A 44 -1.46 -5.13 -4.46
CA ILE A 44 -0.04 -4.98 -4.76
C ILE A 44 0.72 -5.74 -3.69
N LYS A 45 1.70 -6.54 -4.10
CA LYS A 45 2.41 -7.38 -3.17
C LYS A 45 3.91 -7.38 -3.44
N ASP A 46 4.68 -7.58 -2.38
CA ASP A 46 6.13 -7.68 -2.44
C ASP A 46 6.62 -8.81 -1.56
N ILE A 47 7.74 -9.38 -1.95
CA ILE A 47 8.49 -10.30 -1.11
C ILE A 47 9.83 -9.64 -0.87
N ALA A 48 10.00 -9.02 0.28
CA ALA A 48 11.21 -8.29 0.63
C ALA A 48 11.12 -7.82 2.06
N SER A 49 12.25 -7.54 2.66
CA SER A 49 12.30 -7.04 4.03
C SER A 49 11.57 -5.72 4.16
N GLY A 50 10.93 -5.50 5.30
CA GLY A 50 10.30 -4.21 5.61
C GLY A 50 11.30 -3.07 5.72
N LEU A 51 12.59 -3.39 5.80
CA LEU A 51 13.66 -2.38 5.81
C LEU A 51 14.16 -2.03 4.43
N ASN A 52 13.72 -2.80 3.42
CA ASN A 52 14.19 -2.60 2.06
C ASN A 52 13.21 -1.72 1.30
N PHE A 53 13.64 -0.54 0.91
CA PHE A 53 12.79 0.35 0.13
C PHE A 53 12.92 0.14 -1.36
N LYS A 54 13.70 -0.85 -1.81
CA LYS A 54 13.78 -1.15 -3.23
C LYS A 54 12.78 -2.24 -3.58
N ARG A 55 11.57 -2.08 -3.12
CA ARG A 55 10.48 -3.01 -3.38
C ARG A 55 9.64 -2.46 -4.53
N LYS A 56 9.45 -3.27 -5.57
CA LYS A 56 8.74 -2.79 -6.76
C LYS A 56 7.33 -2.32 -6.46
N GLY A 57 6.61 -3.08 -5.65
CA GLY A 57 5.24 -2.72 -5.30
C GLY A 57 5.19 -1.45 -4.48
N LEU A 58 6.05 -1.37 -3.46
CA LEU A 58 6.08 -0.18 -2.63
C LEU A 58 6.48 1.05 -3.43
N ASN A 59 7.47 0.90 -4.32
CA ASN A 59 7.91 2.03 -5.12
C ASN A 59 6.80 2.53 -6.05
N LYS A 60 6.01 1.61 -6.59
CA LYS A 60 4.86 2.00 -7.40
C LYS A 60 3.87 2.80 -6.57
N ILE A 61 3.59 2.33 -5.36
CA ILE A 61 2.66 3.02 -4.47
C ILE A 61 3.17 4.42 -4.13
N ILE A 62 4.46 4.55 -3.82
CA ILE A 62 5.03 5.84 -3.46
C ILE A 62 4.93 6.81 -4.63
N LYS A 63 5.26 6.35 -5.84
CA LYS A 63 5.15 7.22 -7.01
C LYS A 63 3.72 7.66 -7.25
N GLU A 64 2.78 6.76 -7.08
CA GLU A 64 1.38 7.10 -7.26
C GLU A 64 0.89 8.04 -6.17
N ALA A 65 1.40 7.87 -4.95
CA ALA A 65 1.03 8.77 -3.86
C ALA A 65 1.49 10.19 -4.15
N ILE A 66 2.72 10.34 -4.60
CA ILE A 66 3.27 11.65 -4.91
C ILE A 66 2.52 12.29 -6.08
N SER A 67 2.02 11.47 -6.99
CA SER A 67 1.26 11.96 -8.13
C SER A 67 -0.20 12.27 -7.82
N GLY A 68 -0.59 12.10 -6.56
CA GLY A 68 -1.96 12.43 -6.16
C GLY A 68 -2.99 11.38 -6.49
N GLU A 69 -2.55 10.14 -6.72
CA GLU A 69 -3.44 9.10 -7.24
C GLU A 69 -3.93 8.09 -6.20
N ILE A 70 -3.57 8.25 -4.93
CA ILE A 70 -3.93 7.26 -3.93
C ILE A 70 -5.07 7.77 -3.04
N GLU A 71 -6.16 7.05 -3.02
CA GLU A 71 -7.24 7.36 -2.12
C GLU A 71 -7.07 6.61 -0.80
N GLU A 72 -6.70 5.35 -0.86
CA GLU A 72 -6.56 4.55 0.35
C GLU A 72 -5.59 3.40 0.12
N ILE A 73 -4.78 3.12 1.14
CA ILE A 73 -3.93 1.93 1.17
C ILE A 73 -4.33 1.14 2.41
N VAL A 74 -4.65 -0.14 2.22
CA VAL A 74 -5.02 -1.04 3.32
C VAL A 74 -3.87 -2.01 3.54
N VAL A 75 -3.43 -2.13 4.79
CA VAL A 75 -2.39 -3.08 5.17
C VAL A 75 -2.83 -3.85 6.40
N ALA A 76 -2.37 -5.08 6.53
CA ALA A 76 -2.72 -5.89 7.69
C ALA A 76 -2.07 -5.35 8.96
N TYR A 77 -0.82 -4.92 8.88
CA TYR A 77 -0.05 -4.35 10.00
C TYR A 77 0.81 -3.22 9.46
N LYS A 78 1.18 -2.28 10.32
CA LYS A 78 2.03 -1.18 9.90
C LYS A 78 3.34 -1.65 9.26
N ASP A 79 3.96 -2.68 9.82
CA ASP A 79 5.25 -3.12 9.33
C ASP A 79 5.17 -3.85 7.99
N ARG A 80 3.98 -4.19 7.52
CA ARG A 80 3.86 -4.68 6.15
C ARG A 80 4.22 -3.58 5.17
N LEU A 81 3.88 -2.35 5.51
CA LEU A 81 4.24 -1.23 4.67
C LEU A 81 5.71 -0.87 4.86
N SER A 82 6.14 -0.66 6.10
CA SER A 82 7.53 -0.37 6.40
C SER A 82 7.79 -0.51 7.89
N ARG A 83 8.99 -1.00 8.23
CA ARG A 83 9.37 -1.13 9.63
C ARG A 83 9.65 0.23 10.26
N PHE A 84 10.32 1.10 9.54
CA PHE A 84 10.73 2.38 10.08
C PHE A 84 10.32 3.59 9.25
N GLY A 85 9.70 3.38 8.11
CA GLY A 85 9.31 4.48 7.24
C GLY A 85 7.82 4.71 7.13
N TYR A 86 7.04 4.09 8.02
CA TYR A 86 5.59 4.20 7.91
C TYR A 86 5.12 5.64 7.96
N ASP A 87 5.63 6.41 8.91
CA ASP A 87 5.18 7.79 9.08
C ASP A 87 5.50 8.65 7.86
N LEU A 88 6.65 8.40 7.24
CA LEU A 88 7.00 9.12 6.03
C LEU A 88 6.06 8.77 4.88
N ILE A 89 5.77 7.48 4.72
CA ILE A 89 4.87 7.06 3.65
C ILE A 89 3.47 7.64 3.88
N GLU A 90 3.03 7.62 5.14
CA GLU A 90 1.73 8.20 5.46
C GLU A 90 1.71 9.68 5.14
N LEU A 91 2.78 10.39 5.46
CA LEU A 91 2.88 11.81 5.15
C LEU A 91 2.72 12.05 3.65
N LEU A 92 3.39 11.24 2.83
CA LEU A 92 3.30 11.38 1.39
C LEU A 92 1.88 11.14 0.88
N VAL A 93 1.23 10.12 1.42
CA VAL A 93 -0.14 9.80 1.02
C VAL A 93 -1.09 10.93 1.40
N VAL A 94 -0.95 11.45 2.61
CA VAL A 94 -1.84 12.52 3.09
C VAL A 94 -1.56 13.82 2.35
N GLU A 95 -0.29 14.20 2.22
CA GLU A 95 0.06 15.51 1.66
C GLU A 95 -0.16 15.59 0.16
N TYR A 96 0.24 14.57 -0.56
CA TYR A 96 0.19 14.64 -2.02
C TYR A 96 -1.07 14.04 -2.62
N SER A 97 -1.68 13.08 -1.95
CA SER A 97 -2.87 12.43 -2.47
C SER A 97 -4.13 12.75 -1.71
N LYS A 98 -4.02 13.37 -0.53
CA LYS A 98 -5.16 13.57 0.35
C LYS A 98 -5.84 12.23 0.66
N GLY A 99 -5.03 11.19 0.71
CA GLY A 99 -5.52 9.84 0.97
C GLY A 99 -5.31 9.42 2.39
N LYS A 100 -5.48 8.13 2.64
CA LYS A 100 -5.31 7.59 3.98
C LYS A 100 -4.74 6.20 3.93
N ILE A 101 -4.19 5.76 5.07
CA ILE A 101 -3.73 4.39 5.24
C ILE A 101 -4.58 3.74 6.32
N THR A 102 -5.15 2.59 6.01
CA THR A 102 -5.97 1.83 6.94
C THR A 102 -5.16 0.62 7.40
N VAL A 103 -4.89 0.54 8.69
CA VAL A 103 -4.17 -0.57 9.29
C VAL A 103 -5.19 -1.45 10.00
N LEU A 104 -5.28 -2.71 9.56
CA LEU A 104 -6.34 -3.59 10.05
C LEU A 104 -6.06 -4.09 11.46
N ASN A 105 -4.80 -4.36 11.79
CA ASN A 105 -4.43 -4.86 13.12
C ASN A 105 -3.53 -3.87 13.81
N LYS A 106 -4.06 -3.24 14.83
CA LYS A 106 -3.29 -2.25 15.55
C LYS A 106 -2.62 -2.87 16.72
N ARG A 107 -1.41 -3.39 16.50
CA ARG A 107 -0.72 -3.98 17.58
C ARG A 107 0.13 -2.99 18.22
N LYS A 108 0.41 -3.21 19.41
CA LYS A 108 1.25 -2.36 20.15
C LYS A 108 2.63 -2.49 19.85
#